data_7f6737e650b9359ea1ac8d3d0ad7224d
#
_entry.id   7f6737e650b9359ea1ac8d3d0ad7224d
#
_cell.length_a   1.000
_cell.length_b   1.000
_cell.length_c   1.000
_cell.angle_alpha   90.00
_cell.angle_beta   90.00
_cell.angle_gamma   90.00
#
_symmetry.space_group_name_H-M   'P 1'
#
loop_
_entity.id
_entity.type
_entity.pdbx_description
1 polymer ?
#
loop_
_entity_poly.entity_id
_entity_poly.type
_entity_poly.pdbx_seq_one_letter_code
_entity_poly.pdbx_strand_id
1 'polypeptide(L)'
;GTTYKRGMGALFMDSKADNIVLYDWLSFTSKIHTPEQIIDALGLFHVPWTNTKGAKGYQDRKYFSCISIHYNGRPDMGVWCEMSGQGCRTFETLSTLETDAMKKWRKLFDFIRSFGLKITRLDVAYDDHSGILDIGEVSRDAQCGMYVSKSDYWECIVSSKGTSIQIGSPQSKVLVRIYDKAAERGKQGEHWNRVEIQMRDDRAIQFSMIPLPIGEAFAGVLLNYLRYVEPDTDSNKWRWPMKDYWYNLVEDAERISIYTAPGMEYNEERCKRYVVNQAGNAIDACIQMYGLYEFERMIQDREVAPNPKYEQLIK
;
A
#
# COMPACT_ATOMS: atom_id res chain seq x y z
N GLY A 1 8.60 59.27 19.98
CA GLY A 1 8.89 57.88 20.21
C GLY A 1 7.85 57.02 19.55
N THR A 2 8.12 56.52 18.32
CA THR A 2 7.20 55.68 17.56
C THR A 2 7.66 54.21 17.67
N THR A 3 6.90 53.44 18.41
CA THR A 3 7.17 51.99 18.60
C THR A 3 6.56 51.22 17.42
N TYR A 4 7.44 50.63 16.59
CA TYR A 4 7.06 49.67 15.57
C TYR A 4 6.73 48.35 16.26
N LYS A 5 5.43 47.92 16.20
CA LYS A 5 5.04 46.53 16.46
C LYS A 5 5.35 45.72 15.21
N ARG A 6 6.37 44.89 15.24
CA ARG A 6 6.56 43.78 14.29
C ARG A 6 5.51 42.71 14.57
N GLY A 7 4.55 42.59 13.68
CA GLY A 7 3.68 41.43 13.63
C GLY A 7 4.49 40.20 13.19
N MET A 8 4.65 39.23 14.07
CA MET A 8 5.06 37.88 13.70
C MET A 8 3.87 37.22 13.03
N GLY A 9 3.81 37.29 11.69
CA GLY A 9 3.00 36.39 10.89
C GLY A 9 3.62 35.00 11.00
N ALA A 10 2.96 34.09 11.72
CA ALA A 10 3.26 32.69 11.68
C ALA A 10 3.06 32.21 10.24
N LEU A 11 4.14 31.92 9.56
CA LEU A 11 4.14 31.11 8.36
C LEU A 11 3.74 29.69 8.79
N PHE A 12 2.43 29.40 8.74
CA PHE A 12 1.98 28.04 8.58
C PHE A 12 2.35 27.67 7.14
N MET A 13 3.52 27.10 6.96
CA MET A 13 3.80 26.28 5.80
C MET A 13 2.91 25.02 5.97
N ASP A 14 1.79 24.97 5.25
CA ASP A 14 1.15 23.71 4.89
C ASP A 14 2.23 22.89 4.20
N SER A 15 2.84 21.95 4.92
CA SER A 15 3.71 20.97 4.32
C SER A 15 2.82 20.04 3.51
N LYS A 16 2.62 20.35 2.22
CA LYS A 16 2.06 19.37 1.29
C LYS A 16 2.87 18.09 1.46
N ALA A 17 2.18 16.97 1.63
CA ALA A 17 2.85 15.69 1.66
C ALA A 17 3.60 15.49 0.33
N ASP A 18 4.82 14.97 0.39
CA ASP A 18 5.62 14.69 -0.80
C ASP A 18 4.98 13.53 -1.58
N ASN A 19 5.12 13.57 -2.91
CA ASN A 19 4.76 12.45 -3.76
C ASN A 19 5.63 11.24 -3.44
N ILE A 20 5.07 10.05 -3.47
CA ILE A 20 5.78 8.82 -3.11
C ILE A 20 5.46 7.67 -4.05
N VAL A 21 6.42 6.75 -4.23
CA VAL A 21 6.20 5.45 -4.83
C VAL A 21 6.35 4.37 -3.77
N LEU A 22 5.40 3.42 -3.71
CA LEU A 22 5.33 2.45 -2.61
C LEU A 22 4.82 1.08 -3.08
N TYR A 23 5.17 0.02 -2.35
CA TYR A 23 4.52 -1.28 -2.49
C TYR A 23 3.18 -1.25 -1.76
N ASP A 24 2.08 -1.55 -2.46
CA ASP A 24 0.73 -1.47 -1.91
C ASP A 24 0.02 -2.84 -1.77
N TRP A 25 0.61 -3.89 -2.31
CA TRP A 25 0.20 -5.27 -2.13
C TRP A 25 1.33 -6.23 -2.43
N LEU A 26 1.45 -7.28 -1.62
CA LEU A 26 2.24 -8.46 -1.96
C LEU A 26 1.49 -9.71 -1.55
N SER A 27 1.39 -10.70 -2.46
CA SER A 27 1.01 -12.04 -2.09
C SER A 27 1.88 -13.09 -2.79
N PHE A 28 2.22 -14.14 -2.05
CA PHE A 28 3.03 -15.25 -2.55
C PHE A 28 2.65 -16.56 -1.89
N THR A 29 3.02 -17.67 -2.55
CA THR A 29 2.76 -19.01 -2.04
C THR A 29 4.06 -19.79 -1.88
N SER A 30 4.09 -20.67 -0.85
CA SER A 30 5.16 -21.62 -0.60
C SER A 30 4.59 -23.01 -0.36
N LYS A 31 5.16 -24.01 -1.01
CA LYS A 31 4.80 -25.42 -0.79
C LYS A 31 5.72 -26.12 0.22
N ILE A 32 6.78 -25.46 0.65
CA ILE A 32 7.87 -26.06 1.44
C ILE A 32 8.04 -25.44 2.83
N HIS A 33 7.41 -24.30 3.09
CA HIS A 33 7.54 -23.58 4.37
C HIS A 33 6.28 -23.74 5.22
N THR A 34 6.47 -23.74 6.54
CA THR A 34 5.39 -23.62 7.52
C THR A 34 4.97 -22.13 7.69
N PRO A 35 3.80 -21.85 8.29
CA PRO A 35 3.41 -20.48 8.62
C PRO A 35 4.43 -19.76 9.50
N GLU A 36 5.05 -20.44 10.46
CA GLU A 36 6.07 -19.91 11.37
C GLU A 36 7.33 -19.50 10.58
N GLN A 37 7.78 -20.35 9.66
CA GLN A 37 8.94 -20.04 8.79
C GLN A 37 8.66 -18.82 7.88
N ILE A 38 7.42 -18.63 7.43
CA ILE A 38 7.04 -17.41 6.70
C ILE A 38 7.06 -16.19 7.63
N ILE A 39 6.58 -16.32 8.88
CA ILE A 39 6.66 -15.25 9.89
C ILE A 39 8.12 -14.84 10.14
N ASP A 40 9.02 -15.81 10.28
CA ASP A 40 10.46 -15.58 10.45
C ASP A 40 11.06 -14.87 9.22
N ALA A 41 10.69 -15.32 8.02
CA ALA A 41 11.12 -14.69 6.77
C ALA A 41 10.62 -13.25 6.60
N LEU A 42 9.48 -12.90 7.20
CA LEU A 42 8.98 -11.53 7.29
C LEU A 42 9.68 -10.72 8.39
N GLY A 43 10.44 -11.35 9.29
CA GLY A 43 11.03 -10.69 10.46
C GLY A 43 9.97 -10.18 11.45
N LEU A 44 8.85 -10.88 11.56
CA LEU A 44 7.69 -10.50 12.37
C LEU A 44 7.35 -11.53 13.46
N PHE A 45 8.35 -12.29 13.95
CA PHE A 45 8.17 -13.31 14.99
C PHE A 45 7.79 -12.70 16.36
N HIS A 46 8.12 -11.45 16.60
CA HIS A 46 7.91 -10.75 17.88
C HIS A 46 6.51 -10.11 18.03
N VAL A 47 5.66 -10.16 16.98
CA VAL A 47 4.33 -9.56 17.03
C VAL A 47 3.25 -10.60 17.42
N PRO A 48 2.12 -10.17 18.05
CA PRO A 48 1.08 -11.09 18.49
C PRO A 48 0.19 -11.56 17.32
N TRP A 49 0.57 -12.65 16.68
CA TRP A 49 -0.25 -13.29 15.65
C TRP A 49 -1.50 -13.93 16.25
N THR A 50 -2.64 -13.69 15.62
CA THR A 50 -3.93 -14.28 15.99
C THR A 50 -4.28 -15.41 15.02
N ASN A 51 -4.67 -16.58 15.57
CA ASN A 51 -5.20 -17.68 14.77
C ASN A 51 -6.68 -17.43 14.48
N THR A 52 -7.06 -17.50 13.21
CA THR A 52 -8.43 -17.27 12.74
C THR A 52 -8.79 -18.25 11.64
N LYS A 53 -10.06 -18.28 11.24
CA LYS A 53 -10.52 -19.07 10.12
C LYS A 53 -9.86 -18.61 8.82
N GLY A 54 -9.40 -19.55 8.02
CA GLY A 54 -8.83 -19.31 6.68
C GLY A 54 -9.88 -18.90 5.65
N ALA A 55 -9.42 -18.61 4.45
CA ALA A 55 -10.23 -18.24 3.30
C ALA A 55 -9.71 -18.92 2.02
N LYS A 56 -10.46 -18.85 0.94
CA LYS A 56 -10.06 -19.33 -0.41
C LYS A 56 -9.59 -20.79 -0.43
N GLY A 57 -10.25 -21.65 0.36
CA GLY A 57 -9.92 -23.09 0.43
C GLY A 57 -8.90 -23.48 1.50
N TYR A 58 -8.37 -22.52 2.26
CA TYR A 58 -7.56 -22.76 3.45
C TYR A 58 -8.45 -22.83 4.69
N GLN A 59 -8.16 -23.73 5.63
CA GLN A 59 -8.91 -23.89 6.88
C GLN A 59 -8.49 -22.86 7.92
N ASP A 60 -7.19 -22.60 8.02
CA ASP A 60 -6.59 -21.78 9.07
C ASP A 60 -5.87 -20.56 8.51
N ARG A 61 -5.75 -19.54 9.35
CA ARG A 61 -5.03 -18.31 9.05
C ARG A 61 -4.38 -17.73 10.30
N LYS A 62 -3.10 -17.40 10.20
CA LYS A 62 -2.47 -16.45 11.12
C LYS A 62 -2.68 -15.04 10.58
N TYR A 63 -3.11 -14.14 11.45
CA TYR A 63 -3.44 -12.77 11.06
C TYR A 63 -2.79 -11.76 12.00
N PHE A 64 -2.19 -10.74 11.43
CA PHE A 64 -1.70 -9.56 12.14
C PHE A 64 -1.74 -8.32 11.24
N SER A 65 -2.45 -7.26 11.68
CA SER A 65 -2.42 -5.92 11.06
C SER A 65 -2.41 -5.92 9.52
N CYS A 66 -3.41 -6.57 8.90
CA CYS A 66 -3.57 -6.69 7.44
C CYS A 66 -2.49 -7.55 6.74
N ILE A 67 -1.76 -8.36 7.49
CA ILE A 67 -0.95 -9.47 7.00
C ILE A 67 -1.69 -10.77 7.35
N SER A 68 -1.87 -11.63 6.34
CA SER A 68 -2.54 -12.93 6.49
C SER A 68 -1.63 -14.03 5.98
N ILE A 69 -1.49 -15.10 6.75
CA ILE A 69 -0.79 -16.32 6.35
C ILE A 69 -1.78 -17.46 6.45
N HIS A 70 -2.26 -17.94 5.30
CA HIS A 70 -3.24 -19.00 5.18
C HIS A 70 -2.55 -20.35 5.02
N TYR A 71 -3.05 -21.37 5.70
CA TYR A 71 -2.49 -22.72 5.71
C TYR A 71 -3.57 -23.79 5.95
N ASN A 72 -3.18 -25.05 5.96
CA ASN A 72 -4.11 -26.20 6.06
C ASN A 72 -5.17 -26.17 4.95
N GLY A 73 -4.74 -25.88 3.71
CA GLY A 73 -5.54 -26.08 2.51
C GLY A 73 -5.42 -27.52 1.98
N ARG A 74 -5.80 -27.73 0.72
CA ARG A 74 -5.51 -28.99 0.02
C ARG A 74 -3.99 -29.23 -0.02
N PRO A 75 -3.52 -30.47 -0.11
CA PRO A 75 -2.09 -30.80 -0.09
C PRO A 75 -1.23 -30.07 -1.14
N ASP A 76 -1.84 -29.70 -2.27
CA ASP A 76 -1.18 -28.99 -3.37
C ASP A 76 -1.05 -27.47 -3.18
N MET A 77 -1.73 -26.88 -2.19
CA MET A 77 -1.82 -25.42 -2.01
C MET A 77 -0.64 -24.84 -1.23
N GLY A 78 -0.12 -25.57 -0.22
CA GLY A 78 0.93 -25.06 0.66
C GLY A 78 0.46 -23.92 1.57
N VAL A 79 1.31 -22.94 1.78
CA VAL A 79 1.04 -21.72 2.58
C VAL A 79 0.91 -20.53 1.64
N TRP A 80 -0.08 -19.67 1.87
CA TRP A 80 -0.29 -18.43 1.12
C TRP A 80 -0.19 -17.24 2.04
N CYS A 81 0.80 -16.39 1.80
CA CYS A 81 0.98 -15.11 2.48
C CYS A 81 0.40 -13.97 1.66
N GLU A 82 -0.33 -13.07 2.32
CA GLU A 82 -0.93 -11.89 1.71
C GLU A 82 -0.74 -10.67 2.63
N MET A 83 -0.23 -9.58 2.07
CA MET A 83 -0.12 -8.26 2.70
C MET A 83 -0.86 -7.25 1.82
N SER A 84 -1.92 -6.64 2.33
CA SER A 84 -2.55 -5.47 1.68
C SER A 84 -1.78 -4.20 1.99
N GLY A 85 -2.16 -3.04 1.44
CA GLY A 85 -1.43 -1.78 1.61
C GLY A 85 -1.05 -1.48 3.07
N GLN A 86 -1.97 -1.66 4.02
CA GLN A 86 -1.65 -1.53 5.45
C GLN A 86 -0.76 -2.66 5.97
N GLY A 87 -0.88 -3.86 5.41
CA GLY A 87 0.04 -4.96 5.71
C GLY A 87 1.46 -4.66 5.24
N CYS A 88 1.62 -4.04 4.06
CA CYS A 88 2.91 -3.54 3.58
C CYS A 88 3.50 -2.49 4.53
N ARG A 89 2.70 -1.52 4.98
CA ARG A 89 3.13 -0.51 5.99
C ARG A 89 3.54 -1.17 7.31
N THR A 90 2.78 -2.19 7.75
CA THR A 90 3.11 -2.97 8.94
C THR A 90 4.45 -3.68 8.78
N PHE A 91 4.68 -4.33 7.65
CA PHE A 91 5.96 -4.98 7.33
C PHE A 91 7.12 -3.98 7.33
N GLU A 92 6.99 -2.86 6.64
CA GLU A 92 8.01 -1.81 6.58
C GLU A 92 8.37 -1.25 7.97
N THR A 93 7.37 -1.08 8.83
CA THR A 93 7.58 -0.50 10.17
C THR A 93 8.12 -1.51 11.17
N LEU A 94 7.53 -2.71 11.24
CA LEU A 94 7.77 -3.65 12.33
C LEU A 94 8.73 -4.79 12.00
N SER A 95 9.01 -5.06 10.72
CA SER A 95 9.97 -6.11 10.36
C SER A 95 11.37 -5.82 10.91
N THR A 96 11.98 -6.86 11.50
CA THR A 96 13.34 -6.81 12.05
C THR A 96 14.41 -7.20 11.04
N LEU A 97 14.06 -7.46 9.77
CA LEU A 97 15.00 -7.88 8.73
C LEU A 97 16.11 -6.85 8.49
N GLU A 98 15.77 -5.59 8.51
CA GLU A 98 16.65 -4.42 8.33
C GLU A 98 16.07 -3.19 9.00
N THR A 99 16.85 -2.12 9.07
CA THR A 99 16.38 -0.80 9.53
C THR A 99 15.71 -0.01 8.40
N ASP A 100 16.25 -0.11 7.19
CA ASP A 100 15.75 0.56 5.99
C ASP A 100 14.64 -0.26 5.32
N ALA A 101 13.53 0.39 4.97
CA ALA A 101 12.36 -0.28 4.41
C ALA A 101 12.64 -0.93 3.05
N MET A 102 13.42 -0.28 2.18
CA MET A 102 13.78 -0.85 0.88
C MET A 102 14.67 -2.09 1.02
N LYS A 103 15.58 -2.09 2.01
CA LYS A 103 16.39 -3.27 2.30
C LYS A 103 15.55 -4.41 2.86
N LYS A 104 14.50 -4.11 3.66
CA LYS A 104 13.52 -5.14 4.08
C LYS A 104 12.85 -5.80 2.88
N TRP A 105 12.35 -5.00 1.92
CA TRP A 105 11.76 -5.49 0.70
C TRP A 105 12.73 -6.34 -0.13
N ARG A 106 13.96 -5.89 -0.30
CA ARG A 106 15.00 -6.65 -1.01
C ARG A 106 15.25 -8.00 -0.37
N LYS A 107 15.42 -8.06 0.96
CA LYS A 107 15.59 -9.34 1.68
C LYS A 107 14.41 -10.27 1.52
N LEU A 108 13.18 -9.74 1.56
CA LEU A 108 11.99 -10.56 1.33
C LEU A 108 11.92 -11.09 -0.10
N PHE A 109 12.20 -10.26 -1.10
CA PHE A 109 12.24 -10.73 -2.49
C PHE A 109 13.39 -11.71 -2.75
N ASP A 110 14.55 -11.52 -2.11
CA ASP A 110 15.65 -12.47 -2.17
C ASP A 110 15.29 -13.83 -1.55
N PHE A 111 14.60 -13.84 -0.42
CA PHE A 111 14.04 -15.05 0.18
C PHE A 111 13.08 -15.75 -0.80
N ILE A 112 12.09 -15.02 -1.33
CA ILE A 112 11.11 -15.55 -2.29
C ILE A 112 11.83 -16.19 -3.50
N ARG A 113 12.83 -15.50 -4.06
CA ARG A 113 13.61 -15.97 -5.19
C ARG A 113 14.47 -17.18 -4.86
N SER A 114 15.18 -17.17 -3.73
CA SER A 114 16.11 -18.21 -3.32
C SER A 114 15.43 -19.57 -3.14
N PHE A 115 14.17 -19.57 -2.73
CA PHE A 115 13.37 -20.78 -2.56
C PHE A 115 12.42 -21.05 -3.73
N GLY A 116 12.48 -20.26 -4.80
CA GLY A 116 11.60 -20.42 -5.97
C GLY A 116 10.11 -20.27 -5.64
N LEU A 117 9.77 -19.43 -4.67
CA LEU A 117 8.38 -19.20 -4.28
C LEU A 117 7.65 -18.41 -5.36
N LYS A 118 6.33 -18.63 -5.47
CA LYS A 118 5.51 -17.97 -6.48
C LYS A 118 4.91 -16.69 -5.93
N ILE A 119 5.28 -15.51 -6.47
CA ILE A 119 4.54 -14.28 -6.25
C ILE A 119 3.25 -14.37 -7.07
N THR A 120 2.10 -14.28 -6.42
CA THR A 120 0.78 -14.33 -7.07
C THR A 120 0.24 -12.95 -7.40
N ARG A 121 0.64 -11.93 -6.64
CA ARG A 121 0.29 -10.51 -6.89
C ARG A 121 1.31 -9.59 -6.23
N LEU A 122 1.67 -8.52 -6.93
CA LEU A 122 2.44 -7.38 -6.45
C LEU A 122 1.82 -6.10 -7.00
N ASP A 123 1.46 -5.17 -6.12
CA ASP A 123 0.98 -3.85 -6.52
C ASP A 123 2.01 -2.81 -6.10
N VAL A 124 2.29 -1.89 -7.02
CA VAL A 124 3.14 -0.72 -6.79
C VAL A 124 2.33 0.50 -7.15
N ALA A 125 2.35 1.50 -6.28
CA ALA A 125 1.55 2.69 -6.43
C ALA A 125 2.39 3.95 -6.36
N TYR A 126 2.01 4.96 -7.15
CA TYR A 126 2.45 6.34 -7.05
C TYR A 126 1.32 7.17 -6.45
N ASP A 127 1.61 7.87 -5.36
CA ASP A 127 0.70 8.81 -4.70
C ASP A 127 1.06 10.24 -5.10
N ASP A 128 0.12 10.90 -5.78
CA ASP A 128 0.20 12.32 -6.14
C ASP A 128 -0.48 13.17 -5.06
N HIS A 129 0.31 13.87 -4.29
CA HIS A 129 -0.12 14.88 -3.32
C HIS A 129 0.09 16.31 -3.82
N SER A 130 0.83 16.47 -4.91
CA SER A 130 1.21 17.78 -5.47
C SER A 130 0.19 18.36 -6.45
N GLY A 131 -0.70 17.53 -6.99
CA GLY A 131 -1.71 17.95 -7.95
C GLY A 131 -1.25 17.85 -9.41
N ILE A 132 -0.37 16.91 -9.72
CA ILE A 132 0.02 16.60 -11.10
C ILE A 132 -1.16 16.05 -11.89
N LEU A 133 -1.98 15.20 -11.24
CA LEU A 133 -3.16 14.59 -11.86
C LEU A 133 -4.44 15.30 -11.47
N ASP A 134 -5.26 15.61 -12.48
CA ASP A 134 -6.70 15.87 -12.33
C ASP A 134 -7.47 14.63 -12.79
N ILE A 135 -8.14 13.93 -11.84
CA ILE A 135 -8.88 12.70 -12.14
C ILE A 135 -10.01 12.93 -13.15
N GLY A 136 -10.61 14.12 -13.15
CA GLY A 136 -11.65 14.49 -14.11
C GLY A 136 -11.07 14.60 -15.53
N GLU A 137 -9.88 15.18 -15.68
CA GLU A 137 -9.17 15.27 -16.97
C GLU A 137 -8.75 13.88 -17.45
N VAL A 138 -8.06 13.10 -16.60
CA VAL A 138 -7.64 11.72 -16.90
C VAL A 138 -8.84 10.85 -17.32
N SER A 139 -9.98 11.00 -16.66
CA SER A 139 -11.20 10.28 -16.99
C SER A 139 -11.76 10.68 -18.36
N ARG A 140 -11.81 11.98 -18.68
CA ARG A 140 -12.24 12.47 -20.02
C ARG A 140 -11.33 11.96 -21.11
N ASP A 141 -10.02 12.03 -20.92
CA ASP A 141 -9.04 11.56 -21.87
C ASP A 141 -9.14 10.03 -22.11
N ALA A 142 -9.39 9.25 -21.06
CA ALA A 142 -9.66 7.82 -21.19
C ALA A 142 -10.90 7.55 -22.04
N GLN A 143 -12.01 8.25 -21.78
CA GLN A 143 -13.27 8.11 -22.52
C GLN A 143 -13.13 8.54 -23.99
N CYS A 144 -12.29 9.54 -24.27
CA CYS A 144 -12.01 10.01 -25.63
C CYS A 144 -10.95 9.16 -26.35
N GLY A 145 -10.40 8.13 -25.72
CA GLY A 145 -9.37 7.28 -26.30
C GLY A 145 -8.02 8.00 -26.50
N MET A 146 -7.76 9.06 -25.70
CA MET A 146 -6.50 9.83 -25.71
C MET A 146 -5.41 9.11 -24.92
N TYR A 147 -5.28 7.82 -25.14
CA TYR A 147 -4.24 6.98 -24.56
C TYR A 147 -3.83 5.85 -25.50
N VAL A 148 -2.69 5.26 -25.24
CA VAL A 148 -2.24 3.99 -25.81
C VAL A 148 -1.95 3.01 -24.68
N SER A 149 -2.34 1.77 -24.86
CA SER A 149 -2.18 0.71 -23.88
C SER A 149 -1.91 -0.63 -24.53
N LYS A 150 -1.27 -1.54 -23.81
CA LYS A 150 -1.16 -2.97 -24.19
C LYS A 150 -2.44 -3.77 -23.91
N SER A 151 -3.44 -3.14 -23.32
CA SER A 151 -4.75 -3.74 -23.06
C SER A 151 -5.81 -3.00 -23.85
N ASP A 152 -6.71 -3.77 -24.49
CA ASP A 152 -7.89 -3.23 -25.14
C ASP A 152 -9.06 -2.97 -24.19
N TYR A 153 -8.97 -3.52 -22.95
CA TYR A 153 -10.00 -3.33 -21.93
C TYR A 153 -9.72 -2.08 -21.10
N TRP A 154 -10.76 -1.27 -20.95
CA TRP A 154 -10.76 -0.15 -20.01
C TRP A 154 -12.13 0.01 -19.35
N GLU A 155 -12.15 0.61 -18.18
CA GLU A 155 -13.37 0.87 -17.42
C GLU A 155 -13.23 2.19 -16.65
N CYS A 156 -14.31 2.98 -16.61
CA CYS A 156 -14.41 4.17 -15.77
C CYS A 156 -15.57 4.00 -14.80
N ILE A 157 -15.27 3.98 -13.51
CA ILE A 157 -16.24 3.79 -12.42
C ILE A 157 -16.40 5.12 -11.70
N VAL A 158 -17.62 5.63 -11.68
CA VAL A 158 -17.99 6.83 -10.91
C VAL A 158 -18.89 6.40 -9.76
N SER A 159 -18.52 6.74 -8.55
CA SER A 159 -19.26 6.38 -7.34
C SER A 159 -19.21 7.48 -6.30
N SER A 160 -19.94 7.31 -5.19
CA SER A 160 -19.84 8.20 -4.02
C SER A 160 -18.46 8.21 -3.36
N LYS A 161 -17.57 7.28 -3.72
CA LYS A 161 -16.18 7.18 -3.28
C LYS A 161 -15.18 7.74 -4.30
N GLY A 162 -15.63 8.59 -5.22
CA GLY A 162 -14.81 9.18 -6.25
C GLY A 162 -14.83 8.43 -7.59
N THR A 163 -14.00 8.90 -8.51
CA THR A 163 -13.83 8.35 -9.86
C THR A 163 -12.59 7.47 -9.91
N SER A 164 -12.71 6.34 -10.58
CA SER A 164 -11.61 5.39 -10.82
C SER A 164 -11.58 5.00 -12.29
N ILE A 165 -10.41 5.08 -12.90
CA ILE A 165 -10.13 4.61 -14.26
C ILE A 165 -9.29 3.33 -14.14
N GLN A 166 -9.67 2.28 -14.85
CA GLN A 166 -9.00 1.01 -14.88
C GLN A 166 -8.64 0.66 -16.33
N ILE A 167 -7.37 0.39 -16.58
CA ILE A 167 -6.84 -0.05 -17.88
C ILE A 167 -6.28 -1.46 -17.70
N GLY A 168 -6.89 -2.42 -18.37
CA GLY A 168 -6.66 -3.85 -18.18
C GLY A 168 -7.80 -4.53 -17.42
N SER A 169 -8.08 -5.79 -17.76
CA SER A 169 -9.12 -6.56 -17.06
C SER A 169 -8.64 -7.06 -15.69
N PRO A 170 -9.54 -7.35 -14.75
CA PRO A 170 -9.18 -7.93 -13.45
C PRO A 170 -8.40 -9.25 -13.53
N GLN A 171 -8.50 -9.97 -14.65
CA GLN A 171 -7.80 -11.24 -14.93
C GLN A 171 -6.44 -11.02 -15.62
N SER A 172 -6.17 -9.81 -16.09
CA SER A 172 -4.91 -9.49 -16.78
C SER A 172 -3.70 -9.67 -15.86
N LYS A 173 -2.56 -10.00 -16.46
CA LYS A 173 -1.27 -10.05 -15.72
C LYS A 173 -0.79 -8.70 -15.26
N VAL A 174 -1.22 -7.64 -15.93
CA VAL A 174 -0.99 -6.24 -15.56
C VAL A 174 -2.29 -5.47 -15.69
N LEU A 175 -2.59 -4.69 -14.66
CA LEU A 175 -3.75 -3.81 -14.58
C LEU A 175 -3.28 -2.49 -13.99
N VAL A 176 -3.61 -1.38 -14.65
CA VAL A 176 -3.33 -0.02 -14.15
C VAL A 176 -4.64 0.59 -13.65
N ARG A 177 -4.63 1.11 -12.43
CA ARG A 177 -5.74 1.86 -11.82
C ARG A 177 -5.30 3.28 -11.51
N ILE A 178 -6.17 4.26 -11.83
CA ILE A 178 -5.95 5.67 -11.55
C ILE A 178 -7.21 6.16 -10.83
N TYR A 179 -7.07 6.68 -9.62
CA TYR A 179 -8.24 7.03 -8.81
C TYR A 179 -7.97 8.08 -7.74
N ASP A 180 -9.07 8.73 -7.31
CA ASP A 180 -9.08 9.64 -6.17
C ASP A 180 -8.94 8.83 -4.87
N LYS A 181 -7.72 8.82 -4.34
CA LYS A 181 -7.40 8.11 -3.09
C LYS A 181 -7.92 8.83 -1.86
N ALA A 182 -8.02 10.16 -1.92
CA ALA A 182 -8.60 10.95 -0.84
C ALA A 182 -10.09 10.62 -0.66
N ALA A 183 -10.85 10.56 -1.75
CA ALA A 183 -12.26 10.17 -1.70
C ALA A 183 -12.45 8.72 -1.23
N GLU A 184 -11.60 7.78 -1.69
CA GLU A 184 -11.63 6.39 -1.22
C GLU A 184 -11.41 6.31 0.31
N ARG A 185 -10.57 7.19 0.86
CA ARG A 185 -10.24 7.25 2.29
C ARG A 185 -11.20 8.13 3.11
N GLY A 186 -12.17 8.78 2.47
CA GLY A 186 -13.09 9.72 3.12
C GLY A 186 -12.43 11.02 3.57
N LYS A 187 -11.26 11.37 3.01
CA LYS A 187 -10.52 12.60 3.28
C LYS A 187 -10.93 13.68 2.27
N GLN A 188 -12.09 14.25 2.46
CA GLN A 188 -12.59 15.31 1.59
C GLN A 188 -11.75 16.59 1.73
N GLY A 189 -11.37 17.17 0.58
CA GLY A 189 -10.60 18.42 0.52
C GLY A 189 -9.09 18.25 0.50
N GLU A 190 -8.56 17.03 0.69
CA GLU A 190 -7.15 16.73 0.44
C GLU A 190 -6.96 16.38 -1.05
N HIS A 191 -5.83 16.82 -1.63
CA HIS A 191 -5.42 16.32 -2.93
C HIS A 191 -4.58 15.07 -2.73
N TRP A 192 -5.11 13.92 -3.14
CA TRP A 192 -4.41 12.65 -3.09
C TRP A 192 -4.96 11.74 -4.18
N ASN A 193 -4.30 11.74 -5.31
CA ASN A 193 -4.60 10.82 -6.40
C ASN A 193 -3.58 9.69 -6.44
N ARG A 194 -3.98 8.52 -6.92
CA ARG A 194 -3.11 7.35 -6.99
C ARG A 194 -3.11 6.74 -8.38
N VAL A 195 -1.91 6.43 -8.87
CA VAL A 195 -1.70 5.51 -9.99
C VAL A 195 -1.12 4.22 -9.46
N GLU A 196 -1.81 3.11 -9.66
CA GLU A 196 -1.43 1.80 -9.14
C GLU A 196 -1.26 0.80 -10.27
N ILE A 197 -0.14 0.10 -10.28
CA ILE A 197 0.14 -1.00 -11.20
C ILE A 197 0.00 -2.31 -10.42
N GLN A 198 -1.04 -3.08 -10.72
CA GLN A 198 -1.21 -4.43 -10.22
C GLN A 198 -0.56 -5.41 -11.19
N MET A 199 0.36 -6.21 -10.70
CA MET A 199 1.07 -7.24 -11.46
C MET A 199 0.80 -8.62 -10.87
N ARG A 200 0.68 -9.63 -11.74
CA ARG A 200 0.43 -11.02 -11.35
C ARG A 200 1.49 -11.96 -11.89
N ASP A 201 1.74 -13.04 -11.16
CA ASP A 201 2.58 -14.17 -11.54
C ASP A 201 3.96 -13.73 -12.05
N ASP A 202 4.30 -14.07 -13.29
CA ASP A 202 5.59 -13.76 -13.93
C ASP A 202 5.89 -12.24 -13.99
N ARG A 203 4.88 -11.39 -14.15
CA ARG A 203 5.06 -9.92 -14.16
C ARG A 203 5.44 -9.39 -12.79
N ALA A 204 4.81 -9.91 -11.74
CA ALA A 204 5.15 -9.58 -10.36
C ALA A 204 6.58 -10.04 -10.01
N ILE A 205 6.96 -11.24 -10.42
CA ILE A 205 8.33 -11.76 -10.23
C ILE A 205 9.33 -10.88 -10.99
N GLN A 206 9.09 -10.58 -12.26
CA GLN A 206 9.96 -9.71 -13.06
C GLN A 206 10.15 -8.34 -12.41
N PHE A 207 9.08 -7.70 -11.93
CA PHE A 207 9.20 -6.41 -11.25
C PHE A 207 10.06 -6.51 -9.99
N SER A 208 9.86 -7.53 -9.15
CA SER A 208 10.63 -7.72 -7.91
C SER A 208 12.14 -7.90 -8.13
N MET A 209 12.56 -8.20 -9.37
CA MET A 209 13.95 -8.42 -9.77
C MET A 209 14.60 -7.20 -10.43
N ILE A 210 13.86 -6.12 -10.68
CA ILE A 210 14.42 -4.90 -11.31
C ILE A 210 15.43 -4.26 -10.36
N PRO A 211 16.71 -4.10 -10.77
CA PRO A 211 17.77 -3.56 -9.90
C PRO A 211 17.82 -2.02 -9.94
N LEU A 212 16.68 -1.36 -10.04
CA LEU A 212 16.54 0.09 -10.10
C LEU A 212 15.84 0.61 -8.83
N PRO A 213 15.95 1.89 -8.51
CA PRO A 213 15.07 2.55 -7.57
C PRO A 213 13.61 2.31 -7.91
N ILE A 214 12.75 2.22 -6.88
CA ILE A 214 11.34 1.84 -7.09
C ILE A 214 10.60 2.81 -8.00
N GLY A 215 10.92 4.10 -7.94
CA GLY A 215 10.32 5.12 -8.80
C GLY A 215 10.67 4.93 -10.28
N GLU A 216 11.95 4.67 -10.59
CA GLU A 216 12.40 4.38 -11.95
C GLU A 216 11.79 3.08 -12.49
N ALA A 217 11.73 2.04 -11.65
CA ALA A 217 11.09 0.77 -12.00
C ALA A 217 9.58 0.94 -12.27
N PHE A 218 8.89 1.72 -11.42
CA PHE A 218 7.48 2.05 -11.59
C PHE A 218 7.24 2.81 -12.90
N ALA A 219 7.97 3.90 -13.14
CA ALA A 219 7.84 4.73 -14.34
C ALA A 219 8.09 3.93 -15.61
N GLY A 220 9.15 3.12 -15.65
CA GLY A 220 9.49 2.29 -16.80
C GLY A 220 8.41 1.25 -17.12
N VAL A 221 7.85 0.59 -16.09
CA VAL A 221 6.77 -0.38 -16.28
C VAL A 221 5.48 0.35 -16.70
N LEU A 222 5.14 1.48 -16.06
CA LEU A 222 3.96 2.27 -16.42
C LEU A 222 3.98 2.68 -17.89
N LEU A 223 5.07 3.29 -18.36
CA LEU A 223 5.22 3.72 -19.75
C LEU A 223 5.14 2.58 -20.77
N ASN A 224 5.57 1.38 -20.38
CA ASN A 224 5.48 0.21 -21.24
C ASN A 224 4.04 -0.32 -21.39
N TYR A 225 3.16 -0.01 -20.44
CA TYR A 225 1.77 -0.51 -20.43
C TYR A 225 0.73 0.55 -20.76
N LEU A 226 0.97 1.82 -20.41
CA LEU A 226 0.00 2.90 -20.56
C LEU A 226 0.70 4.24 -20.77
N ARG A 227 0.23 4.99 -21.76
CA ARG A 227 0.60 6.38 -21.99
C ARG A 227 -0.66 7.18 -22.35
N TYR A 228 -0.90 8.29 -21.69
CA TYR A 228 -1.84 9.29 -22.16
C TYR A 228 -1.15 10.19 -23.17
N VAL A 229 -1.82 10.46 -24.28
CA VAL A 229 -1.20 11.08 -25.47
C VAL A 229 -2.06 12.20 -26.06
N GLU A 230 -1.38 13.20 -26.65
CA GLU A 230 -2.04 14.24 -27.43
C GLU A 230 -2.26 13.76 -28.86
N PRO A 231 -3.40 14.10 -29.50
CA PRO A 231 -3.65 13.76 -30.89
C PRO A 231 -2.57 14.31 -31.80
N ASP A 232 -2.06 13.45 -32.70
CA ASP A 232 -1.10 13.80 -33.75
C ASP A 232 -1.54 13.17 -35.07
N THR A 233 -0.88 13.61 -36.19
CA THR A 233 -1.11 13.10 -37.52
C THR A 233 -0.47 11.73 -37.79
N ASP A 234 0.46 11.28 -36.95
CA ASP A 234 1.09 9.95 -37.08
C ASP A 234 0.03 8.84 -36.88
N SER A 235 -0.01 7.90 -37.82
CA SER A 235 -0.92 6.75 -37.75
C SER A 235 -0.66 5.82 -36.55
N ASN A 236 0.56 5.84 -35.99
CA ASN A 236 0.92 5.04 -34.84
C ASN A 236 0.83 5.90 -33.57
N LYS A 237 -0.27 5.72 -32.82
CA LYS A 237 -0.51 6.44 -31.54
C LYS A 237 0.61 6.30 -30.50
N TRP A 238 1.42 5.23 -30.55
CA TRP A 238 2.57 5.08 -29.64
C TRP A 238 3.68 6.12 -29.87
N ARG A 239 3.65 6.83 -31.02
CA ARG A 239 4.57 7.94 -31.32
C ARG A 239 3.99 9.30 -31.01
N TRP A 240 2.70 9.38 -30.67
CA TRP A 240 2.08 10.63 -30.30
C TRP A 240 2.75 11.22 -29.06
N PRO A 241 2.85 12.55 -28.92
CA PRO A 241 3.38 13.19 -27.73
C PRO A 241 2.59 12.77 -26.48
N MET A 242 3.27 12.65 -25.36
CA MET A 242 2.57 12.44 -24.09
C MET A 242 1.85 13.71 -23.67
N LYS A 243 0.71 13.56 -23.01
CA LYS A 243 0.03 14.62 -22.25
C LYS A 243 0.97 15.18 -21.19
N ASP A 244 0.98 16.49 -20.99
CA ASP A 244 1.88 17.16 -20.05
C ASP A 244 1.76 16.59 -18.63
N TYR A 245 0.52 16.35 -18.14
CA TYR A 245 0.33 15.78 -16.81
C TYR A 245 0.91 14.37 -16.69
N TRP A 246 0.86 13.57 -17.77
CA TRP A 246 1.41 12.21 -17.76
C TRP A 246 2.94 12.22 -17.84
N TYR A 247 3.50 13.12 -18.62
CA TYR A 247 4.94 13.34 -18.66
C TYR A 247 5.48 13.78 -17.30
N ASN A 248 4.82 14.76 -16.67
CA ASN A 248 5.20 15.26 -15.34
C ASN A 248 5.11 14.19 -14.26
N LEU A 249 4.08 13.34 -14.27
CA LEU A 249 3.95 12.22 -13.35
C LEU A 249 5.10 11.23 -13.50
N VAL A 250 5.44 10.84 -14.72
CA VAL A 250 6.53 9.90 -15.00
C VAL A 250 7.87 10.48 -14.55
N GLU A 251 8.15 11.74 -14.89
CA GLU A 251 9.38 12.42 -14.51
C GLU A 251 9.50 12.57 -12.98
N ASP A 252 8.41 12.88 -12.29
CA ASP A 252 8.38 12.97 -10.83
C ASP A 252 8.61 11.59 -10.18
N ALA A 253 7.95 10.55 -10.68
CA ALA A 253 8.15 9.19 -10.20
C ALA A 253 9.61 8.72 -10.36
N GLU A 254 10.25 9.02 -11.49
CA GLU A 254 11.67 8.68 -11.72
C GLU A 254 12.61 9.37 -10.74
N ARG A 255 12.28 10.59 -10.30
CA ARG A 255 13.08 11.34 -9.33
C ARG A 255 12.98 10.77 -7.91
N ILE A 256 11.99 9.95 -7.61
CA ILE A 256 11.84 9.29 -6.31
C ILE A 256 12.86 8.15 -6.19
N SER A 257 14.11 8.53 -5.94
CA SER A 257 15.23 7.59 -5.81
C SER A 257 15.40 7.03 -4.39
N ILE A 258 14.88 7.76 -3.39
CA ILE A 258 14.94 7.38 -1.98
C ILE A 258 13.53 6.95 -1.55
N TYR A 259 13.43 5.67 -1.18
CA TYR A 259 12.18 5.15 -0.63
C TYR A 259 12.00 5.65 0.81
N THR A 260 10.97 6.45 1.01
CA THR A 260 10.48 6.77 2.35
C THR A 260 9.23 5.94 2.62
N ALA A 261 9.30 5.06 3.61
CA ALA A 261 8.14 4.27 3.98
C ALA A 261 7.03 5.20 4.49
N PRO A 262 5.86 5.26 3.84
CA PRO A 262 4.75 6.01 4.39
C PRO A 262 4.31 5.32 5.69
N GLY A 263 4.34 6.03 6.79
CA GLY A 263 4.01 5.50 8.10
C GLY A 263 2.67 4.76 8.12
N MET A 264 2.47 3.91 9.12
CA MET A 264 1.15 3.28 9.32
C MET A 264 0.14 4.35 9.70
N GLU A 265 -0.93 4.50 8.90
CA GLU A 265 -2.07 5.29 9.32
C GLU A 265 -2.77 4.61 10.51
N TYR A 266 -2.63 5.18 11.68
CA TYR A 266 -3.39 4.82 12.87
C TYR A 266 -4.39 5.93 13.14
N ASN A 267 -5.68 5.58 13.12
CA ASN A 267 -6.74 6.49 13.50
C ASN A 267 -7.55 5.93 14.68
N GLU A 268 -8.29 6.81 15.36
CA GLU A 268 -9.12 6.49 16.51
C GLU A 268 -10.10 5.35 16.23
N GLU A 269 -10.76 5.38 15.08
CA GLU A 269 -11.75 4.37 14.70
C GLU A 269 -11.13 2.98 14.53
N ARG A 270 -9.92 2.91 14.00
CA ARG A 270 -9.17 1.65 13.85
C ARG A 270 -8.73 1.12 15.21
N CYS A 271 -8.30 2.01 16.12
CA CYS A 271 -7.98 1.64 17.49
C CYS A 271 -9.22 1.09 18.22
N LYS A 272 -10.35 1.78 18.15
CA LYS A 272 -11.64 1.32 18.70
C LYS A 272 -12.05 -0.03 18.14
N ARG A 273 -11.97 -0.21 16.81
CA ARG A 273 -12.32 -1.48 16.16
C ARG A 273 -11.42 -2.63 16.59
N TYR A 274 -10.13 -2.38 16.78
CA TYR A 274 -9.20 -3.38 17.32
C TYR A 274 -9.59 -3.79 18.74
N VAL A 275 -9.79 -2.81 19.63
CA VAL A 275 -10.17 -3.03 21.03
C VAL A 275 -11.49 -3.81 21.13
N VAL A 276 -12.52 -3.37 20.38
CA VAL A 276 -13.86 -3.99 20.44
C VAL A 276 -13.87 -5.38 19.79
N ASN A 277 -13.32 -5.53 18.60
CA ASN A 277 -13.52 -6.75 17.80
C ASN A 277 -12.42 -7.81 17.99
N GLN A 278 -11.21 -7.41 18.39
CA GLN A 278 -10.09 -8.36 18.55
C GLN A 278 -9.69 -8.59 20.00
N ALA A 279 -9.68 -7.55 20.83
CA ALA A 279 -9.31 -7.64 22.23
C ALA A 279 -10.52 -7.66 23.19
N GLY A 280 -11.72 -7.32 22.70
CA GLY A 280 -12.90 -7.12 23.52
C GLY A 280 -13.24 -8.30 24.46
N ASN A 281 -13.25 -9.52 23.94
CA ASN A 281 -13.52 -10.71 24.75
C ASN A 281 -12.47 -10.93 25.85
N ALA A 282 -11.19 -10.65 25.56
CA ALA A 282 -10.13 -10.78 26.56
C ALA A 282 -10.22 -9.67 27.62
N ILE A 283 -10.53 -8.46 27.20
CA ILE A 283 -10.74 -7.32 28.10
C ILE A 283 -11.94 -7.58 29.00
N ASP A 284 -13.07 -8.03 28.45
CA ASP A 284 -14.27 -8.37 29.21
C ASP A 284 -14.01 -9.49 30.26
N ALA A 285 -13.32 -10.54 29.85
CA ALA A 285 -12.91 -11.62 30.76
C ALA A 285 -12.01 -11.10 31.91
N CYS A 286 -11.03 -10.22 31.59
CA CYS A 286 -10.18 -9.64 32.66
C CYS A 286 -10.98 -8.75 33.61
N ILE A 287 -11.90 -7.94 33.09
CA ILE A 287 -12.78 -7.10 33.94
C ILE A 287 -13.68 -7.95 34.80
N GLN A 288 -14.24 -9.05 34.30
CA GLN A 288 -15.06 -9.96 35.04
C GLN A 288 -14.28 -10.71 36.15
N MET A 289 -13.03 -11.09 35.87
CA MET A 289 -12.19 -11.80 36.84
C MET A 289 -11.62 -10.89 37.93
N TYR A 290 -11.19 -9.70 37.58
CA TYR A 290 -10.40 -8.84 38.49
C TYR A 290 -11.11 -7.53 38.85
N GLY A 291 -12.16 -7.17 38.15
CA GLY A 291 -12.82 -5.86 38.26
C GLY A 291 -12.14 -4.77 37.43
N LEU A 292 -12.89 -3.74 37.11
CA LEU A 292 -12.41 -2.65 36.23
C LEU A 292 -11.18 -1.90 36.79
N TYR A 293 -11.19 -1.61 38.10
CA TYR A 293 -10.11 -0.90 38.78
C TYR A 293 -8.77 -1.67 38.74
N GLU A 294 -8.81 -2.96 39.05
CA GLU A 294 -7.61 -3.80 39.04
C GLU A 294 -7.12 -4.01 37.58
N PHE A 295 -8.03 -4.16 36.63
CA PHE A 295 -7.67 -4.23 35.22
C PHE A 295 -6.97 -2.95 34.74
N GLU A 296 -7.47 -1.76 35.11
CA GLU A 296 -6.84 -0.48 34.80
C GLU A 296 -5.43 -0.40 35.40
N ARG A 297 -5.27 -0.83 36.65
CA ARG A 297 -3.97 -0.90 37.33
C ARG A 297 -2.99 -1.82 36.59
N MET A 298 -3.42 -3.02 36.19
CA MET A 298 -2.62 -3.96 35.39
C MET A 298 -2.14 -3.35 34.06
N ILE A 299 -2.94 -2.52 33.43
CA ILE A 299 -2.54 -1.82 32.20
C ILE A 299 -1.55 -0.69 32.47
N GLN A 300 -1.70 0.04 33.58
CA GLN A 300 -0.81 1.13 33.97
C GLN A 300 0.56 0.62 34.45
N ASP A 301 0.56 -0.47 35.22
CA ASP A 301 1.77 -1.06 35.82
C ASP A 301 2.59 -1.93 34.84
N ARG A 302 2.13 -2.07 33.57
CA ARG A 302 2.86 -2.88 32.58
C ARG A 302 4.23 -2.28 32.29
N GLU A 303 5.28 -3.10 32.32
CA GLU A 303 6.67 -2.71 31.98
C GLU A 303 6.93 -2.46 30.48
N VAL A 304 5.90 -2.52 29.65
CA VAL A 304 6.02 -2.33 28.19
C VAL A 304 5.87 -0.86 27.88
N ALA A 305 6.89 -0.28 27.27
CA ALA A 305 6.85 1.11 26.80
C ALA A 305 5.62 1.35 25.88
N PRO A 306 4.95 2.50 25.99
CA PRO A 306 3.85 2.88 25.09
C PRO A 306 4.31 2.76 23.64
N ASN A 307 3.48 2.13 22.81
CA ASN A 307 3.82 2.04 21.39
C ASN A 307 3.62 3.40 20.72
N PRO A 308 4.66 3.99 20.10
CA PRO A 308 4.63 5.34 19.53
C PRO A 308 3.47 5.59 18.55
N LYS A 309 2.95 4.53 17.94
CA LYS A 309 1.80 4.61 17.02
C LYS A 309 0.51 5.12 17.67
N TYR A 310 0.37 5.01 19.00
CA TYR A 310 -0.80 5.50 19.73
C TYR A 310 -0.60 6.92 20.27
N GLU A 311 0.62 7.45 20.29
CA GLU A 311 0.91 8.82 20.79
C GLU A 311 0.19 9.88 19.96
N GLN A 312 -0.05 9.61 18.67
CA GLN A 312 -0.77 10.51 17.77
C GLN A 312 -2.28 10.58 18.07
N LEU A 313 -2.83 9.60 18.81
CA LEU A 313 -4.24 9.54 19.18
C LEU A 313 -4.55 10.20 20.52
N ILE A 314 -3.52 10.51 21.32
CA ILE A 314 -3.65 10.99 22.71
C ILE A 314 -3.45 12.51 22.77
N LYS A 315 -3.04 13.15 21.69
CA LYS A 315 -2.93 14.61 21.54
C LYS A 315 -4.25 15.21 21.07
#